data_288c050d6d9c1a3c036ef46e2e4f9cd7
#
_entry.id   288c050d6d9c1a3c036ef46e2e4f9cd7
#
_cell.length_a   1.000
_cell.length_b   1.000
_cell.length_c   1.000
_cell.angle_alpha   90.00
_cell.angle_beta   90.00
_cell.angle_gamma   90.00
#
_symmetry.space_group_name_H-M   'P 1'
#
loop_
_entity.id
_entity.type
_entity.pdbx_description
1 polymer ?
#
loop_
_entity_poly.entity_id
_entity_poly.type
_entity_poly.pdbx_seq_one_letter_code
_entity_poly.pdbx_strand_id
1 'polypeptide(L)'
;MPILRPAPPPGTVPFTAIDRVSGDVAARAQAPPAACVILTVDGPAPALSDLCAYIADRIDRVPVLRYRPDGRRRRWVRIEPFDVRPQIRERELKPGADVRAAALDLPSLPAGRPLWDLTLLHGHAPGEYALCYRSHTMFQDGTAVVGTVEALFGRRRLPEPPPNPGRTGPRAFPLPALRRPARRRRTPWPLPARTPTGRFVMHAVELDTAQLLTVARAGRTTVNQVCLASLTGALRAWTPPDRADRRASLPVQVPMNLWPPERSGALGHHLGLLRVDLPCGAPSPREHLRQVVDQTSERRIALHRALARALAPSVPYALLRTVVGQCERAGVVGQFVTTLRVASGLTVDGAPVRAVAITPAPVPLVRLAVVIVFYGARVTAVASVDAALAGSAAAGPERLGALWRAALTELCALHT
;
A
#
# COMPACT_ATOMS: atom_id res chain seq x y z
N MET A 1 -28.76 8.21 29.78
CA MET A 1 -28.85 6.83 29.26
C MET A 1 -28.22 6.79 27.86
N PRO A 2 -27.24 5.96 27.56
CA PRO A 2 -26.75 5.84 26.20
C PRO A 2 -27.84 5.17 25.36
N ILE A 3 -28.31 5.85 24.31
CA ILE A 3 -29.24 5.31 23.32
C ILE A 3 -28.53 4.13 22.66
N LEU A 4 -28.93 2.90 23.02
CA LEU A 4 -28.50 1.68 22.35
C LEU A 4 -28.96 1.76 20.89
N ARG A 5 -28.04 2.00 19.96
CA ARG A 5 -28.36 1.86 18.55
C ARG A 5 -28.75 0.41 18.26
N PRO A 6 -29.84 0.16 17.54
CA PRO A 6 -30.25 -1.18 17.16
C PRO A 6 -29.08 -1.89 16.44
N ALA A 7 -29.00 -3.21 16.64
CA ALA A 7 -28.03 -4.04 15.94
C ALA A 7 -28.17 -3.86 14.41
N PRO A 8 -27.08 -3.81 13.66
CA PRO A 8 -27.18 -3.73 12.22
C PRO A 8 -27.89 -4.96 11.65
N PRO A 9 -28.66 -4.81 10.57
CA PRO A 9 -29.30 -5.95 9.90
C PRO A 9 -28.29 -7.04 9.54
N PRO A 10 -28.68 -8.33 9.55
CA PRO A 10 -27.83 -9.43 9.10
C PRO A 10 -27.17 -9.13 7.75
N GLY A 11 -25.92 -9.56 7.55
CA GLY A 11 -25.18 -9.32 6.32
C GLY A 11 -24.76 -7.86 6.09
N THR A 12 -24.79 -7.00 7.11
CA THR A 12 -24.33 -5.62 6.99
C THR A 12 -23.23 -5.30 7.99
N VAL A 13 -22.26 -4.46 7.58
CA VAL A 13 -21.15 -3.96 8.41
C VAL A 13 -21.11 -2.43 8.32
N PRO A 14 -21.16 -1.67 9.43
CA PRO A 14 -21.09 -0.21 9.39
C PRO A 14 -19.72 0.26 8.86
N PHE A 15 -19.70 1.37 8.13
CA PHE A 15 -18.45 2.05 7.79
C PHE A 15 -17.76 2.59 9.03
N THR A 16 -16.46 2.35 9.12
CA THR A 16 -15.61 3.02 10.11
C THR A 16 -15.42 4.50 9.75
N ALA A 17 -14.89 5.30 10.67
CA ALA A 17 -14.52 6.69 10.37
C ALA A 17 -13.45 6.76 9.27
N ILE A 18 -12.51 5.81 9.25
CA ILE A 18 -11.44 5.73 8.25
C ILE A 18 -12.01 5.35 6.88
N ASP A 19 -12.93 4.39 6.80
CA ASP A 19 -13.58 4.03 5.53
C ASP A 19 -14.25 5.26 4.90
N ARG A 20 -14.95 6.04 5.71
CA ARG A 20 -15.64 7.25 5.25
C ARG A 20 -14.67 8.31 4.74
N VAL A 21 -13.58 8.56 5.46
CA VAL A 21 -12.55 9.52 5.03
C VAL A 21 -11.84 9.02 3.78
N SER A 22 -11.54 7.73 3.70
CA SER A 22 -10.94 7.13 2.49
C SER A 22 -11.87 7.26 1.29
N GLY A 23 -13.19 7.08 1.48
CA GLY A 23 -14.19 7.33 0.46
C GLY A 23 -14.26 8.79 0.02
N ASP A 24 -14.20 9.74 0.96
CA ASP A 24 -14.20 11.19 0.66
C ASP A 24 -12.93 11.62 -0.11
N VAL A 25 -11.77 11.08 0.27
CA VAL A 25 -10.50 11.33 -0.44
C VAL A 25 -10.57 10.75 -1.86
N ALA A 26 -11.09 9.55 -1.98
CA ALA A 26 -11.28 8.88 -3.26
C ALA A 26 -12.21 9.65 -4.21
N ALA A 27 -13.31 10.18 -3.68
CA ALA A 27 -14.28 10.94 -4.47
C ALA A 27 -13.70 12.24 -5.05
N ARG A 28 -12.59 12.75 -4.47
CA ARG A 28 -11.88 13.93 -4.96
C ARG A 28 -10.68 13.60 -5.85
N ALA A 29 -10.29 12.34 -5.94
CA ALA A 29 -9.19 11.91 -6.76
C ALA A 29 -9.59 11.93 -8.25
N GLN A 30 -8.67 12.33 -9.14
CA GLN A 30 -8.88 12.29 -10.59
C GLN A 30 -8.93 10.86 -11.13
N ALA A 31 -8.28 9.92 -10.43
CA ALA A 31 -8.34 8.49 -10.70
C ALA A 31 -8.75 7.76 -9.41
N PRO A 32 -9.57 6.68 -9.51
CA PRO A 32 -9.98 5.95 -8.32
C PRO A 32 -8.74 5.36 -7.64
N PRO A 33 -8.57 5.60 -6.33
CA PRO A 33 -7.44 5.11 -5.58
C PRO A 33 -7.59 3.61 -5.33
N ALA A 34 -7.22 2.80 -6.30
CA ALA A 34 -7.15 1.36 -6.19
C ALA A 34 -5.69 0.90 -6.10
N ALA A 35 -5.37 0.12 -5.09
CA ALA A 35 -4.14 -0.66 -5.08
C ALA A 35 -4.28 -1.80 -6.11
N CYS A 36 -3.23 -2.08 -6.86
CA CYS A 36 -3.20 -3.18 -7.81
C CYS A 36 -2.10 -4.17 -7.45
N VAL A 37 -2.47 -5.44 -7.30
CA VAL A 37 -1.54 -6.56 -7.21
C VAL A 37 -1.42 -7.20 -8.58
N ILE A 38 -0.21 -7.27 -9.09
CA ILE A 38 0.11 -7.89 -10.37
C ILE A 38 0.83 -9.20 -10.07
N LEU A 39 0.21 -10.30 -10.44
CA LEU A 39 0.77 -11.65 -10.39
C LEU A 39 1.27 -12.01 -11.78
N THR A 40 2.55 -12.26 -11.95
CA THR A 40 3.11 -12.83 -13.16
C THR A 40 3.06 -14.35 -13.05
N VAL A 41 2.42 -15.02 -13.98
CA VAL A 41 2.15 -16.46 -13.97
C VAL A 41 2.79 -17.10 -15.18
N ASP A 42 3.51 -18.21 -14.97
CA ASP A 42 4.11 -18.99 -16.04
C ASP A 42 3.08 -19.94 -16.65
N GLY A 43 3.03 -20.00 -17.97
CA GLY A 43 2.14 -20.86 -18.74
C GLY A 43 1.24 -20.10 -19.71
N PRO A 44 0.38 -20.82 -20.46
CA PRO A 44 -0.61 -20.20 -21.33
C PRO A 44 -1.71 -19.52 -20.51
N ALA A 45 -2.22 -18.41 -21.00
CA ALA A 45 -3.37 -17.74 -20.38
C ALA A 45 -4.59 -18.67 -20.41
N PRO A 46 -5.31 -18.83 -19.28
CA PRO A 46 -6.54 -19.61 -19.25
C PRO A 46 -7.64 -18.90 -20.05
N ALA A 47 -8.67 -19.64 -20.49
CA ALA A 47 -9.87 -19.02 -20.98
C ALA A 47 -10.55 -18.21 -19.85
N LEU A 48 -11.22 -17.11 -20.21
CA LEU A 48 -11.90 -16.26 -19.24
C LEU A 48 -12.96 -17.03 -18.43
N SER A 49 -13.67 -17.97 -19.08
CA SER A 49 -14.63 -18.88 -18.43
C SER A 49 -14.00 -19.72 -17.31
N ASP A 50 -12.81 -20.26 -17.58
CA ASP A 50 -12.10 -21.13 -16.65
C ASP A 50 -11.57 -20.34 -15.46
N LEU A 51 -11.06 -19.14 -15.73
CA LEU A 51 -10.66 -18.20 -14.65
C LEU A 51 -11.87 -17.82 -13.78
N CYS A 52 -13.04 -17.55 -14.38
CA CYS A 52 -14.26 -17.26 -13.64
C CYS A 52 -14.69 -18.44 -12.77
N ALA A 53 -14.66 -19.67 -13.28
CA ALA A 53 -14.97 -20.88 -12.53
C ALA A 53 -13.97 -21.10 -11.37
N TYR A 54 -12.67 -20.92 -11.64
CA TYR A 54 -11.61 -21.01 -10.66
C TYR A 54 -11.81 -20.03 -9.49
N ILE A 55 -12.15 -18.78 -9.77
CA ILE A 55 -12.41 -17.77 -8.74
C ILE A 55 -13.71 -18.04 -8.00
N ALA A 56 -14.78 -18.47 -8.71
CA ALA A 56 -16.05 -18.81 -8.10
C ALA A 56 -15.91 -19.94 -7.05
N ASP A 57 -15.11 -20.97 -7.34
CA ASP A 57 -14.80 -22.06 -6.41
C ASP A 57 -14.06 -21.58 -5.13
N ARG A 58 -13.36 -20.45 -5.22
CA ARG A 58 -12.54 -19.91 -4.15
C ARG A 58 -13.12 -18.70 -3.41
N ILE A 59 -14.23 -18.17 -3.89
CA ILE A 59 -14.82 -16.94 -3.34
C ILE A 59 -15.19 -17.07 -1.86
N ASP A 60 -15.53 -18.28 -1.41
CA ASP A 60 -15.83 -18.58 0.00
C ASP A 60 -14.60 -18.55 0.91
N ARG A 61 -13.40 -18.53 0.33
CA ARG A 61 -12.17 -18.30 1.09
C ARG A 61 -11.95 -16.83 1.42
N VAL A 62 -12.68 -15.94 0.74
CA VAL A 62 -12.55 -14.49 0.85
C VAL A 62 -13.94 -13.84 0.98
N PRO A 63 -14.64 -14.04 2.10
CA PRO A 63 -16.01 -13.57 2.26
C PRO A 63 -16.20 -12.07 2.01
N VAL A 64 -15.16 -11.26 2.28
CA VAL A 64 -15.18 -9.81 2.07
C VAL A 64 -15.50 -9.44 0.62
N LEU A 65 -15.12 -10.23 -0.37
CA LEU A 65 -15.34 -9.94 -1.79
C LEU A 65 -16.82 -9.89 -2.20
N ARG A 66 -17.71 -10.40 -1.36
CA ARG A 66 -19.16 -10.36 -1.56
C ARG A 66 -19.83 -9.07 -1.06
N TYR A 67 -19.06 -8.12 -0.50
CA TYR A 67 -19.63 -6.90 0.06
C TYR A 67 -19.51 -5.74 -0.92
N ARG A 68 -20.57 -4.93 -0.98
CA ARG A 68 -20.60 -3.66 -1.70
C ARG A 68 -20.92 -2.48 -0.77
N PRO A 69 -20.51 -1.26 -1.11
CA PRO A 69 -20.88 -0.10 -0.32
C PRO A 69 -22.37 0.29 -0.53
N ASP A 70 -23.05 0.59 0.57
CA ASP A 70 -24.28 1.38 0.59
C ASP A 70 -23.95 2.76 1.18
N GLY A 71 -23.56 3.68 0.30
CA GLY A 71 -23.10 5.02 0.71
C GLY A 71 -24.17 5.83 1.42
N ARG A 72 -25.46 5.66 1.05
CA ARG A 72 -26.59 6.36 1.70
C ARG A 72 -26.73 5.95 3.16
N ARG A 73 -26.62 4.64 3.43
CA ARG A 73 -26.74 4.05 4.78
C ARG A 73 -25.40 3.92 5.50
N ARG A 74 -24.30 4.30 4.85
CA ARG A 74 -22.92 4.26 5.39
C ARG A 74 -22.55 2.90 5.95
N ARG A 75 -22.76 1.86 5.15
CA ARG A 75 -22.50 0.47 5.52
C ARG A 75 -22.09 -0.35 4.32
N TRP A 76 -21.42 -1.43 4.59
CA TRP A 76 -21.19 -2.51 3.66
C TRP A 76 -22.38 -3.45 3.69
N VAL A 77 -22.78 -3.97 2.53
CA VAL A 77 -23.91 -4.89 2.39
C VAL A 77 -23.42 -6.11 1.64
N ARG A 78 -23.65 -7.29 2.22
CA ARG A 78 -23.37 -8.58 1.58
C ARG A 78 -24.34 -8.80 0.40
N ILE A 79 -23.81 -9.33 -0.68
CA ILE A 79 -24.58 -9.72 -1.87
C ILE A 79 -24.76 -11.24 -1.85
N GLU A 80 -25.99 -11.69 -1.91
CA GLU A 80 -26.35 -13.10 -2.02
C GLU A 80 -27.59 -13.26 -2.90
N PRO A 81 -27.54 -14.13 -3.95
CA PRO A 81 -26.38 -14.86 -4.46
C PRO A 81 -25.33 -13.93 -5.08
N PHE A 82 -24.05 -14.35 -5.07
CA PHE A 82 -22.96 -13.56 -5.63
C PHE A 82 -22.41 -14.22 -6.90
N ASP A 83 -22.42 -13.46 -8.00
CA ASP A 83 -21.81 -13.83 -9.27
C ASP A 83 -20.47 -13.10 -9.43
N VAL A 84 -19.37 -13.86 -9.62
CA VAL A 84 -18.02 -13.31 -9.79
C VAL A 84 -17.75 -12.76 -11.18
N ARG A 85 -18.48 -13.24 -12.21
CA ARG A 85 -18.24 -12.91 -13.63
C ARG A 85 -18.17 -11.41 -13.92
N PRO A 86 -19.07 -10.57 -13.36
CA PRO A 86 -18.99 -9.12 -13.58
C PRO A 86 -17.76 -8.43 -12.98
N GLN A 87 -16.99 -9.10 -12.12
CA GLN A 87 -15.78 -8.61 -11.47
C GLN A 87 -14.50 -9.07 -12.18
N ILE A 88 -14.62 -10.01 -13.15
CA ILE A 88 -13.49 -10.59 -13.86
C ILE A 88 -13.52 -10.12 -15.31
N ARG A 89 -12.36 -9.71 -15.81
CA ARG A 89 -12.20 -9.17 -17.17
C ARG A 89 -10.95 -9.75 -17.81
N GLU A 90 -10.87 -9.56 -19.11
CA GLU A 90 -9.74 -9.93 -19.94
C GLU A 90 -9.32 -8.72 -20.78
N ARG A 91 -8.01 -8.59 -20.99
CA ARG A 91 -7.43 -7.61 -21.89
C ARG A 91 -6.21 -8.21 -22.57
N GLU A 92 -6.27 -8.32 -23.88
CA GLU A 92 -5.13 -8.68 -24.70
C GLU A 92 -4.19 -7.48 -24.85
N LEU A 93 -2.89 -7.72 -24.72
CA LEU A 93 -1.83 -6.73 -24.83
C LEU A 93 -0.98 -7.01 -26.08
N LYS A 94 -0.40 -5.97 -26.63
CA LYS A 94 0.57 -6.13 -27.70
C LYS A 94 1.84 -6.81 -27.18
N PRO A 95 2.55 -7.62 -28.01
CA PRO A 95 3.83 -8.19 -27.64
C PRO A 95 4.80 -7.10 -27.14
N GLY A 96 5.50 -7.37 -26.03
CA GLY A 96 6.42 -6.43 -25.38
C GLY A 96 5.77 -5.31 -24.58
N ALA A 97 4.43 -5.26 -24.45
CA ALA A 97 3.76 -4.24 -23.64
C ALA A 97 4.12 -4.38 -22.15
N ASP A 98 4.30 -3.24 -21.47
CA ASP A 98 4.49 -3.22 -20.02
C ASP A 98 3.15 -3.49 -19.31
N VAL A 99 3.08 -4.64 -18.65
CA VAL A 99 1.91 -5.09 -17.87
C VAL A 99 1.52 -4.08 -16.78
N ARG A 100 2.50 -3.39 -16.17
CA ARG A 100 2.25 -2.41 -15.11
C ARG A 100 1.61 -1.14 -15.67
N ALA A 101 2.09 -0.68 -16.80
CA ALA A 101 1.47 0.44 -17.51
C ALA A 101 0.05 0.09 -17.94
N ALA A 102 -0.15 -1.13 -18.47
CA ALA A 102 -1.48 -1.62 -18.83
C ALA A 102 -2.42 -1.72 -17.62
N ALA A 103 -1.92 -2.12 -16.45
CA ALA A 103 -2.69 -2.19 -15.21
C ALA A 103 -3.15 -0.81 -14.71
N LEU A 104 -2.33 0.24 -14.91
CA LEU A 104 -2.70 1.61 -14.57
C LEU A 104 -3.76 2.20 -15.50
N ASP A 105 -3.77 1.74 -16.75
CA ASP A 105 -4.70 2.18 -17.80
C ASP A 105 -6.03 1.39 -17.79
N LEU A 106 -6.25 0.58 -16.78
CA LEU A 106 -7.53 -0.12 -16.63
C LEU A 106 -8.65 0.85 -16.23
N PRO A 107 -9.88 0.66 -16.76
CA PRO A 107 -11.03 1.50 -16.43
C PRO A 107 -11.28 1.55 -14.91
N SER A 108 -11.91 2.61 -14.45
CA SER A 108 -12.34 2.74 -13.05
C SER A 108 -13.17 1.55 -12.59
N LEU A 109 -13.06 1.20 -11.31
CA LEU A 109 -13.91 0.19 -10.69
C LEU A 109 -15.39 0.60 -10.81
N PRO A 110 -16.29 -0.34 -11.18
CA PRO A 110 -17.68 0.00 -11.44
C PRO A 110 -18.41 0.44 -10.16
N ALA A 111 -19.17 1.52 -10.26
CA ALA A 111 -20.01 2.00 -9.16
C ALA A 111 -21.15 1.00 -8.83
N GLY A 112 -21.56 0.94 -7.57
CA GLY A 112 -22.69 0.11 -7.13
C GLY A 112 -22.41 -1.38 -6.98
N ARG A 113 -21.18 -1.82 -7.28
CA ARG A 113 -20.69 -3.20 -7.13
C ARG A 113 -19.67 -3.30 -6.01
N PRO A 114 -19.20 -4.51 -5.65
CA PRO A 114 -18.00 -4.66 -4.82
C PRO A 114 -16.83 -3.87 -5.40
N LEU A 115 -16.07 -3.22 -4.53
CA LEU A 115 -15.02 -2.29 -4.94
C LEU A 115 -13.69 -3.01 -5.24
N TRP A 116 -13.76 -4.05 -6.05
CA TRP A 116 -12.61 -4.82 -6.54
C TRP A 116 -12.88 -5.35 -7.95
N ASP A 117 -11.85 -5.67 -8.69
CA ASP A 117 -11.89 -6.48 -9.91
C ASP A 117 -10.61 -7.30 -10.08
N LEU A 118 -10.69 -8.26 -10.99
CA LEU A 118 -9.56 -9.08 -11.44
C LEU A 118 -9.50 -9.02 -12.96
N THR A 119 -8.37 -8.62 -13.52
CA THR A 119 -8.16 -8.56 -14.96
C THR A 119 -7.07 -9.54 -15.38
N LEU A 120 -7.38 -10.43 -16.32
CA LEU A 120 -6.42 -11.26 -17.04
C LEU A 120 -5.76 -10.39 -18.12
N LEU A 121 -4.44 -10.24 -18.03
CA LEU A 121 -3.60 -9.54 -19.01
C LEU A 121 -2.71 -10.57 -19.71
N HIS A 122 -2.84 -10.72 -21.04
CA HIS A 122 -2.08 -11.70 -21.80
C HIS A 122 -1.63 -11.15 -23.16
N GLY A 123 -0.86 -11.91 -23.92
CA GLY A 123 -0.34 -11.51 -25.25
C GLY A 123 0.97 -10.71 -25.21
N HIS A 124 1.37 -10.18 -24.06
CA HIS A 124 2.58 -9.36 -23.91
C HIS A 124 3.88 -10.17 -24.00
N ALA A 125 3.86 -11.44 -23.57
CA ALA A 125 5.00 -12.36 -23.64
C ALA A 125 4.54 -13.80 -23.91
N PRO A 126 5.29 -14.60 -24.67
CA PRO A 126 4.96 -16.00 -24.90
C PRO A 126 5.13 -16.82 -23.61
N GLY A 127 4.19 -17.72 -23.34
CA GLY A 127 4.25 -18.60 -22.16
C GLY A 127 4.13 -17.89 -20.81
N GLU A 128 3.59 -16.68 -20.80
CA GLU A 128 3.38 -15.87 -19.60
C GLU A 128 2.08 -15.08 -19.72
N TYR A 129 1.37 -14.93 -18.59
CA TYR A 129 0.27 -14.01 -18.46
C TYR A 129 0.32 -13.32 -17.09
N ALA A 130 -0.47 -12.29 -16.91
CA ALA A 130 -0.57 -11.63 -15.63
C ALA A 130 -2.02 -11.52 -15.15
N LEU A 131 -2.21 -11.65 -13.84
CA LEU A 131 -3.47 -11.34 -13.17
C LEU A 131 -3.31 -10.04 -12.39
N CYS A 132 -4.16 -9.07 -12.71
CA CYS A 132 -4.19 -7.78 -12.04
C CYS A 132 -5.41 -7.74 -11.11
N TYR A 133 -5.19 -7.97 -9.80
CA TYR A 133 -6.21 -7.79 -8.78
C TYR A 133 -6.19 -6.34 -8.31
N ARG A 134 -7.31 -5.62 -8.47
CA ARG A 134 -7.46 -4.25 -7.97
C ARG A 134 -8.47 -4.18 -6.85
N SER A 135 -8.17 -3.37 -5.87
CA SER A 135 -9.10 -3.10 -4.77
C SER A 135 -9.04 -1.64 -4.36
N HIS A 136 -10.20 -1.05 -4.18
CA HIS A 136 -10.32 0.33 -3.71
C HIS A 136 -9.83 0.45 -2.27
N THR A 137 -9.09 1.51 -1.94
CA THR A 137 -8.51 1.72 -0.60
C THR A 137 -9.54 1.84 0.52
N MET A 138 -10.77 2.26 0.22
CA MET A 138 -11.86 2.23 1.19
C MET A 138 -12.28 0.80 1.53
N PHE A 139 -12.17 -0.12 0.57
CA PHE A 139 -12.66 -1.49 0.69
C PHE A 139 -11.67 -2.40 1.38
N GLN A 140 -10.40 -2.29 1.01
CA GLN A 140 -9.31 -3.09 1.56
C GLN A 140 -8.04 -2.25 1.70
N ASP A 141 -7.34 -2.41 2.81
CA ASP A 141 -5.97 -1.92 2.96
C ASP A 141 -4.95 -2.89 2.35
N GLY A 142 -3.67 -2.50 2.33
CA GLY A 142 -2.61 -3.31 1.73
C GLY A 142 -2.48 -4.72 2.34
N THR A 143 -2.74 -4.88 3.63
CA THR A 143 -2.72 -6.20 4.30
C THR A 143 -3.89 -7.06 3.85
N ALA A 144 -5.08 -6.46 3.72
CA ALA A 144 -6.28 -7.14 3.26
C ALA A 144 -6.15 -7.57 1.79
N VAL A 145 -5.57 -6.71 0.95
CA VAL A 145 -5.28 -7.01 -0.46
C VAL A 145 -4.33 -8.21 -0.60
N VAL A 146 -3.23 -8.23 0.17
CA VAL A 146 -2.31 -9.39 0.22
C VAL A 146 -3.04 -10.64 0.69
N GLY A 147 -3.79 -10.55 1.78
CA GLY A 147 -4.57 -11.68 2.31
C GLY A 147 -5.56 -12.25 1.29
N THR A 148 -6.20 -11.39 0.50
CA THR A 148 -7.12 -11.80 -0.58
C THR A 148 -6.39 -12.61 -1.65
N VAL A 149 -5.24 -12.12 -2.12
CA VAL A 149 -4.42 -12.80 -3.12
C VAL A 149 -3.94 -14.17 -2.59
N GLU A 150 -3.47 -14.21 -1.34
CA GLU A 150 -3.07 -15.46 -0.69
C GLU A 150 -4.23 -16.47 -0.51
N ALA A 151 -5.46 -15.98 -0.37
CA ALA A 151 -6.63 -16.84 -0.24
C ALA A 151 -7.16 -17.33 -1.60
N LEU A 152 -7.14 -16.49 -2.62
CA LEU A 152 -7.57 -16.87 -3.97
C LEU A 152 -6.58 -17.80 -4.66
N PHE A 153 -5.28 -17.55 -4.51
CA PHE A 153 -4.21 -18.23 -5.27
C PHE A 153 -3.31 -19.11 -4.39
N GLY A 154 -3.60 -19.20 -3.10
CA GLY A 154 -2.86 -20.03 -2.14
C GLY A 154 -3.80 -20.88 -1.29
N ARG A 155 -3.37 -21.13 -0.04
CA ARG A 155 -4.10 -21.99 0.91
C ARG A 155 -4.80 -21.23 2.03
N ARG A 156 -4.64 -19.90 2.10
CA ARG A 156 -5.22 -19.07 3.16
C ARG A 156 -6.75 -19.05 3.06
N ARG A 157 -7.40 -18.84 4.20
CA ARG A 157 -8.80 -18.45 4.29
C ARG A 157 -8.89 -17.18 5.12
N LEU A 158 -9.72 -16.24 4.70
CA LEU A 158 -9.99 -15.04 5.46
C LEU A 158 -11.26 -15.19 6.30
N PRO A 159 -11.32 -14.56 7.48
CA PRO A 159 -12.51 -14.60 8.31
C PRO A 159 -13.65 -13.78 7.70
N GLU A 160 -14.88 -14.12 8.10
CA GLU A 160 -16.04 -13.25 7.83
C GLU A 160 -15.82 -11.87 8.47
N PRO A 161 -16.23 -10.80 7.78
CA PRO A 161 -16.23 -9.48 8.38
C PRO A 161 -17.12 -9.45 9.63
N PRO A 162 -16.62 -8.97 10.78
CA PRO A 162 -17.44 -8.93 11.99
C PRO A 162 -18.60 -7.95 11.80
N PRO A 163 -19.81 -8.28 12.28
CA PRO A 163 -20.99 -7.42 12.13
C PRO A 163 -20.84 -6.04 12.81
N ASN A 164 -19.88 -5.94 13.71
CA ASN A 164 -19.54 -4.69 14.38
C ASN A 164 -18.02 -4.54 14.48
N PRO A 165 -17.37 -3.79 13.57
CA PRO A 165 -15.92 -3.64 13.51
C PRO A 165 -15.33 -2.80 14.65
N GLY A 166 -15.84 -2.98 15.88
CA GLY A 166 -15.18 -2.50 17.07
C GLY A 166 -15.76 -1.23 17.70
N ARG A 167 -16.72 -1.42 18.55
CA ARG A 167 -16.85 -0.63 19.76
C ARG A 167 -16.24 -1.45 20.90
N THR A 168 -14.90 -1.51 20.97
CA THR A 168 -14.28 -1.71 22.29
C THR A 168 -14.56 -0.42 23.07
N GLY A 169 -15.24 -0.57 24.20
CA GLY A 169 -15.89 0.50 24.95
C GLY A 169 -15.10 1.78 25.20
N PRO A 170 -15.75 2.81 25.81
CA PRO A 170 -15.14 4.11 26.02
C PRO A 170 -13.95 3.96 26.96
N ARG A 171 -12.75 3.99 26.42
CA ARG A 171 -11.53 4.14 27.20
C ARG A 171 -11.12 5.60 27.16
N ALA A 172 -10.93 6.15 28.35
CA ALA A 172 -10.48 7.53 28.55
C ALA A 172 -9.32 7.84 27.59
N PHE A 173 -9.47 8.90 26.84
CA PHE A 173 -8.45 9.44 25.96
C PHE A 173 -7.25 9.87 26.82
N PRO A 174 -6.07 9.29 26.69
CA PRO A 174 -4.90 9.85 27.34
C PRO A 174 -4.48 11.09 26.54
N LEU A 175 -4.99 12.24 26.95
CA LEU A 175 -4.65 13.56 26.41
C LEU A 175 -3.14 13.92 26.33
N PRO A 176 -2.22 13.29 27.07
CA PRO A 176 -0.79 13.65 26.97
C PRO A 176 -0.09 13.25 25.69
N ALA A 177 -0.66 12.36 24.87
CA ALA A 177 -0.02 11.92 23.62
C ALA A 177 -0.06 12.96 22.48
N LEU A 178 -0.82 14.03 22.64
CA LEU A 178 -0.89 15.17 21.71
C LEU A 178 0.13 16.27 22.01
N ARG A 179 1.21 15.98 22.74
CA ARG A 179 2.35 16.89 22.75
C ARG A 179 2.76 17.12 21.30
N ARG A 180 2.40 18.29 20.77
CA ARG A 180 2.88 18.80 19.50
C ARG A 180 4.38 18.55 19.48
N PRO A 181 4.92 17.75 18.53
CA PRO A 181 6.36 17.72 18.38
C PRO A 181 6.79 19.16 18.20
N ALA A 182 7.83 19.56 18.95
CA ALA A 182 8.38 20.89 18.87
C ALA A 182 8.42 21.30 17.40
N ARG A 183 7.97 22.51 17.08
CA ARG A 183 8.04 23.10 15.75
C ARG A 183 9.51 23.17 15.31
N ARG A 184 10.09 22.04 14.93
CA ARG A 184 11.30 22.07 14.12
C ARG A 184 10.91 22.79 12.84
N ARG A 185 11.58 23.90 12.54
CA ARG A 185 11.43 24.62 11.29
C ARG A 185 11.53 23.56 10.19
N ARG A 186 10.40 23.29 9.53
CA ARG A 186 10.33 22.34 8.43
C ARG A 186 11.09 22.97 7.29
N THR A 187 12.31 22.53 7.02
CA THR A 187 12.95 22.78 5.76
C THR A 187 12.15 21.96 4.73
N PRO A 188 11.50 22.60 3.74
CA PRO A 188 10.78 21.83 2.75
C PRO A 188 11.75 20.90 2.03
N TRP A 189 11.30 19.68 1.73
CA TRP A 189 12.06 18.76 0.90
C TRP A 189 12.44 19.46 -0.41
N PRO A 190 13.71 19.34 -0.85
CA PRO A 190 14.23 20.13 -1.96
C PRO A 190 13.70 19.73 -3.36
N LEU A 191 12.67 18.94 -3.46
CA LEU A 191 11.97 18.73 -4.72
C LEU A 191 11.19 19.99 -5.12
N PRO A 192 11.06 20.29 -6.43
CA PRO A 192 10.37 21.48 -6.90
C PRO A 192 8.98 21.60 -6.25
N ALA A 193 8.67 22.79 -5.74
CA ALA A 193 7.36 23.12 -5.16
C ALA A 193 6.29 23.26 -6.26
N ARG A 194 6.13 22.24 -7.10
CA ARG A 194 5.07 22.20 -8.12
C ARG A 194 3.80 21.61 -7.49
N THR A 195 2.66 22.12 -7.88
CA THR A 195 1.37 21.53 -7.51
C THR A 195 1.31 20.09 -8.01
N PRO A 196 0.94 19.10 -7.18
CA PRO A 196 0.76 17.74 -7.64
C PRO A 196 -0.26 17.68 -8.77
N THR A 197 0.05 16.91 -9.82
CA THR A 197 -0.83 16.74 -10.98
C THR A 197 -1.90 15.67 -10.76
N GLY A 198 -1.71 14.80 -9.76
CA GLY A 198 -2.54 13.62 -9.56
C GLY A 198 -2.30 12.52 -10.62
N ARG A 199 -1.39 12.74 -11.57
CA ARG A 199 -0.94 11.72 -12.53
C ARG A 199 0.37 11.15 -12.06
N PHE A 200 0.54 9.83 -12.19
CA PHE A 200 1.71 9.13 -11.66
C PHE A 200 2.45 8.39 -12.75
N VAL A 201 3.77 8.41 -12.65
CA VAL A 201 4.68 7.55 -13.41
C VAL A 201 5.24 6.53 -12.44
N MET A 202 5.21 5.25 -12.84
CA MET A 202 5.65 4.15 -11.99
C MET A 202 6.83 3.43 -12.59
N HIS A 203 7.72 2.99 -11.72
CA HIS A 203 8.85 2.14 -12.08
C HIS A 203 9.05 1.07 -11.03
N ALA A 204 9.24 -0.18 -11.49
CA ALA A 204 9.58 -1.28 -10.60
C ALA A 204 11.10 -1.52 -10.62
N VAL A 205 11.64 -1.78 -9.45
CA VAL A 205 13.03 -2.16 -9.26
C VAL A 205 13.11 -3.45 -8.47
N GLU A 206 13.88 -4.42 -8.95
CA GLU A 206 14.26 -5.57 -8.14
C GLU A 206 15.49 -5.21 -7.31
N LEU A 207 15.40 -5.46 -6.01
CA LEU A 207 16.49 -5.31 -5.05
C LEU A 207 17.15 -6.65 -4.82
N ASP A 208 18.48 -6.64 -4.72
CA ASP A 208 19.25 -7.86 -4.45
C ASP A 208 18.98 -8.36 -3.02
N THR A 209 18.29 -9.48 -2.94
CA THR A 209 17.91 -10.08 -1.66
C THR A 209 19.12 -10.56 -0.85
N ALA A 210 20.19 -11.02 -1.52
CA ALA A 210 21.41 -11.45 -0.85
C ALA A 210 22.10 -10.25 -0.16
N GLN A 211 22.20 -9.11 -0.85
CA GLN A 211 22.73 -7.88 -0.27
C GLN A 211 21.87 -7.41 0.91
N LEU A 212 20.54 -7.39 0.76
CA LEU A 212 19.63 -7.02 1.85
C LEU A 212 19.81 -7.90 3.09
N LEU A 213 19.95 -9.21 2.92
CA LEU A 213 20.14 -10.16 4.01
C LEU A 213 21.53 -10.03 4.65
N THR A 214 22.58 -9.79 3.85
CA THR A 214 23.95 -9.56 4.34
C THR A 214 23.99 -8.38 5.27
N VAL A 215 23.50 -7.22 4.83
CA VAL A 215 23.44 -6.00 5.66
C VAL A 215 22.58 -6.21 6.91
N ALA A 216 21.42 -6.86 6.77
CA ALA A 216 20.52 -7.08 7.89
C ALA A 216 21.15 -7.95 8.98
N ARG A 217 21.88 -9.01 8.60
CA ARG A 217 22.58 -9.91 9.52
C ARG A 217 23.76 -9.20 10.20
N ALA A 218 24.64 -8.58 9.42
CA ALA A 218 25.81 -7.88 9.93
C ALA A 218 25.44 -6.70 10.85
N GLY A 219 24.42 -5.92 10.46
CA GLY A 219 23.92 -4.80 11.23
C GLY A 219 22.98 -5.16 12.39
N ARG A 220 22.62 -6.45 12.55
CA ARG A 220 21.58 -6.92 13.51
C ARG A 220 20.27 -6.12 13.37
N THR A 221 19.85 -5.88 12.13
CA THR A 221 18.69 -5.07 11.78
C THR A 221 17.69 -5.88 10.96
N THR A 222 16.54 -5.32 10.69
CA THR A 222 15.54 -5.95 9.83
C THR A 222 15.79 -5.58 8.37
N VAL A 223 15.41 -6.48 7.44
CA VAL A 223 15.49 -6.20 6.00
C VAL A 223 14.69 -4.94 5.64
N ASN A 224 13.58 -4.67 6.33
CA ASN A 224 12.80 -3.45 6.12
C ASN A 224 13.61 -2.18 6.48
N GLN A 225 14.39 -2.21 7.57
CA GLN A 225 15.27 -1.11 7.94
C GLN A 225 16.36 -0.89 6.90
N VAL A 226 16.93 -1.98 6.34
CA VAL A 226 17.90 -1.91 5.24
C VAL A 226 17.28 -1.28 3.99
N CYS A 227 16.06 -1.69 3.62
CA CYS A 227 15.32 -1.09 2.51
C CYS A 227 15.11 0.43 2.71
N LEU A 228 14.72 0.86 3.91
CA LEU A 228 14.54 2.28 4.22
C LEU A 228 15.86 3.05 4.19
N ALA A 229 16.94 2.46 4.70
CA ALA A 229 18.26 3.09 4.71
C ALA A 229 18.84 3.24 3.30
N SER A 230 18.75 2.20 2.46
CA SER A 230 19.18 2.26 1.06
C SER A 230 18.32 3.21 0.24
N LEU A 231 16.98 3.24 0.47
CA LEU A 231 16.10 4.24 -0.13
C LEU A 231 16.51 5.66 0.29
N THR A 232 16.93 5.87 1.53
CA THR A 232 17.45 7.18 2.00
C THR A 232 18.65 7.63 1.16
N GLY A 233 19.61 6.73 0.92
CA GLY A 233 20.76 7.00 0.05
C GLY A 233 20.35 7.34 -1.38
N ALA A 234 19.42 6.56 -1.93
CA ALA A 234 18.86 6.81 -3.27
C ALA A 234 18.19 8.19 -3.38
N LEU A 235 17.34 8.53 -2.42
CA LEU A 235 16.65 9.83 -2.40
C LEU A 235 17.61 10.99 -2.21
N ARG A 236 18.65 10.80 -1.40
CA ARG A 236 19.75 11.78 -1.27
C ARG A 236 20.42 12.02 -2.63
N ALA A 237 20.79 10.98 -3.35
CA ALA A 237 21.43 11.07 -4.67
C ALA A 237 20.47 11.57 -5.77
N TRP A 238 19.17 11.33 -5.59
CA TRP A 238 18.13 11.80 -6.52
C TRP A 238 17.85 13.31 -6.39
N THR A 239 18.19 13.90 -5.26
CA THR A 239 18.07 15.35 -5.02
C THR A 239 19.02 16.13 -5.95
N PRO A 240 18.55 17.14 -6.69
CA PRO A 240 19.40 17.95 -7.55
C PRO A 240 20.57 18.59 -6.80
N PRO A 241 21.76 18.72 -7.44
CA PRO A 241 22.97 19.27 -6.80
C PRO A 241 22.81 20.71 -6.27
N ASP A 242 22.05 21.54 -6.98
CA ASP A 242 21.76 22.93 -6.59
C ASP A 242 20.94 23.04 -5.30
N ARG A 243 20.41 21.94 -4.83
CA ARG A 243 19.64 21.82 -3.59
C ARG A 243 20.31 20.96 -2.53
N ALA A 244 21.55 20.56 -2.78
CA ALA A 244 22.30 19.67 -1.89
C ALA A 244 22.42 20.22 -0.46
N ASP A 245 22.61 21.52 -0.31
CA ASP A 245 22.74 22.20 0.99
C ASP A 245 21.43 22.22 1.80
N ARG A 246 20.30 21.96 1.14
CA ARG A 246 18.97 21.90 1.76
C ARG A 246 18.52 20.46 2.03
N ARG A 247 19.44 19.48 1.95
CA ARG A 247 19.15 18.07 2.24
C ARG A 247 18.79 17.91 3.71
N ALA A 248 17.53 18.07 4.00
CA ALA A 248 16.94 17.78 5.29
C ALA A 248 16.46 16.32 5.34
N SER A 249 15.99 15.89 6.51
CA SER A 249 15.26 14.62 6.61
C SER A 249 13.96 14.69 5.81
N LEU A 250 13.66 13.62 5.06
CA LEU A 250 12.40 13.46 4.35
C LEU A 250 11.40 12.71 5.25
N PRO A 251 10.31 13.34 5.68
CA PRO A 251 9.28 12.63 6.41
C PRO A 251 8.49 11.71 5.48
N VAL A 252 8.49 10.42 5.79
CA VAL A 252 7.66 9.42 5.11
C VAL A 252 6.65 8.81 6.09
N GLN A 253 5.51 8.40 5.57
CA GLN A 253 4.51 7.65 6.32
C GLN A 253 4.69 6.16 6.03
N VAL A 254 4.93 5.38 7.07
CA VAL A 254 5.04 3.93 6.99
C VAL A 254 3.74 3.34 7.55
N PRO A 255 2.88 2.75 6.71
CA PRO A 255 1.66 2.10 7.17
C PRO A 255 1.97 0.93 8.11
N MET A 256 1.22 0.85 9.18
CA MET A 256 1.27 -0.25 10.15
C MET A 256 -0.07 -0.97 10.19
N ASN A 257 -0.05 -2.28 10.11
CA ASN A 257 -1.24 -3.09 10.29
C ASN A 257 -1.77 -2.97 11.72
N LEU A 258 -3.02 -2.51 11.86
CA LEU A 258 -3.74 -2.42 13.13
C LEU A 258 -4.66 -3.63 13.38
N TRP A 259 -4.83 -4.52 12.43
CA TRP A 259 -5.62 -5.72 12.62
C TRP A 259 -5.01 -6.62 13.71
N PRO A 260 -5.82 -7.23 14.57
CA PRO A 260 -5.41 -8.42 15.29
C PRO A 260 -5.09 -9.52 14.25
N PRO A 261 -4.10 -10.39 14.50
CA PRO A 261 -3.68 -11.41 13.53
C PRO A 261 -4.84 -12.26 13.00
N GLU A 262 -5.77 -12.63 13.86
CA GLU A 262 -6.94 -13.44 13.56
C GLU A 262 -7.99 -12.76 12.68
N ARG A 263 -7.93 -11.45 12.54
CA ARG A 263 -8.85 -10.63 11.72
C ARG A 263 -8.18 -9.96 10.53
N SER A 264 -6.93 -10.27 10.28
CA SER A 264 -6.16 -9.70 9.19
C SER A 264 -6.77 -10.07 7.84
N GLY A 265 -7.10 -9.08 7.04
CA GLY A 265 -7.70 -9.26 5.71
C GLY A 265 -9.22 -9.11 5.67
N ALA A 266 -9.86 -8.67 6.75
CA ALA A 266 -11.27 -8.35 6.75
C ALA A 266 -11.58 -7.05 5.97
N LEU A 267 -12.85 -6.66 5.97
CA LEU A 267 -13.40 -5.52 5.25
C LEU A 267 -12.98 -4.19 5.85
N GLY A 268 -12.65 -3.23 5.00
CA GLY A 268 -12.35 -1.85 5.40
C GLY A 268 -10.87 -1.55 5.56
N HIS A 269 -10.58 -0.34 6.05
CA HIS A 269 -9.24 0.20 6.18
C HIS A 269 -8.79 0.22 7.65
N HIS A 270 -7.79 -0.58 7.99
CA HIS A 270 -7.29 -0.74 9.36
C HIS A 270 -5.79 -0.51 9.48
N LEU A 271 -5.33 0.60 8.91
CA LEU A 271 -3.94 1.01 8.98
C LEU A 271 -3.74 2.16 9.97
N GLY A 272 -2.67 2.07 10.76
CA GLY A 272 -2.05 3.21 11.41
C GLY A 272 -0.90 3.73 10.56
N LEU A 273 -0.48 4.97 10.81
CA LEU A 273 0.65 5.58 10.14
C LEU A 273 1.74 5.88 11.14
N LEU A 274 2.94 5.34 10.89
CA LEU A 274 4.16 5.69 11.60
C LEU A 274 4.94 6.68 10.75
N ARG A 275 5.20 7.86 11.30
CA ARG A 275 6.11 8.81 10.66
C ARG A 275 7.54 8.40 10.92
N VAL A 276 8.31 8.25 9.84
CA VAL A 276 9.77 8.06 9.83
C VAL A 276 10.39 9.22 9.08
N ASP A 277 11.34 9.90 9.69
CA ASP A 277 12.09 10.97 9.03
C ASP A 277 13.36 10.36 8.42
N LEU A 278 13.32 10.05 7.08
CA LEU A 278 14.46 9.49 6.38
C LEU A 278 15.63 10.48 6.41
N PRO A 279 16.81 10.10 6.93
CA PRO A 279 17.92 11.01 7.21
C PRO A 279 18.73 11.36 5.95
N CYS A 280 18.11 11.92 4.93
CA CYS A 280 18.76 12.27 3.65
C CYS A 280 19.88 13.32 3.80
N GLY A 281 19.91 14.07 4.92
CA GLY A 281 20.97 14.99 5.26
C GLY A 281 22.22 14.33 5.90
N ALA A 282 22.10 13.08 6.36
CA ALA A 282 23.21 12.39 7.01
C ALA A 282 24.36 12.09 6.01
N PRO A 283 25.63 12.10 6.46
CA PRO A 283 26.77 12.07 5.55
C PRO A 283 27.10 10.69 4.97
N SER A 284 26.68 9.60 5.62
CA SER A 284 27.10 8.26 5.21
C SER A 284 25.98 7.22 5.25
N PRO A 285 26.08 6.12 4.47
CA PRO A 285 25.12 5.03 4.49
C PRO A 285 24.98 4.35 5.87
N ARG A 286 26.07 4.25 6.65
CA ARG A 286 26.01 3.74 8.02
C ARG A 286 25.14 4.61 8.91
N GLU A 287 25.25 5.91 8.76
CA GLU A 287 24.45 6.87 9.52
C GLU A 287 22.98 6.83 9.09
N HIS A 288 22.70 6.61 7.78
CA HIS A 288 21.34 6.37 7.30
C HIS A 288 20.72 5.16 8.00
N LEU A 289 21.43 4.03 8.04
CA LEU A 289 20.94 2.80 8.69
C LEU A 289 20.74 3.00 10.19
N ARG A 290 21.70 3.60 10.88
CA ARG A 290 21.62 3.84 12.32
C ARG A 290 20.39 4.68 12.68
N GLN A 291 20.20 5.83 12.01
CA GLN A 291 19.05 6.71 12.28
C GLN A 291 17.70 6.11 11.90
N VAL A 292 17.65 5.28 10.88
CA VAL A 292 16.44 4.53 10.54
C VAL A 292 16.12 3.49 11.61
N VAL A 293 17.11 2.74 12.10
CA VAL A 293 16.97 1.75 13.18
C VAL A 293 16.45 2.40 14.45
N ASP A 294 17.04 3.55 14.84
CA ASP A 294 16.62 4.30 16.03
C ASP A 294 15.16 4.73 15.98
N GLN A 295 14.67 5.11 14.77
CA GLN A 295 13.29 5.53 14.57
C GLN A 295 12.29 4.37 14.44
N THR A 296 12.75 3.22 14.00
CA THR A 296 11.93 2.03 13.70
C THR A 296 12.22 0.86 14.63
N SER A 297 12.71 1.13 15.84
CA SER A 297 12.93 0.10 16.85
C SER A 297 11.61 -0.63 17.19
N GLU A 298 11.68 -1.93 17.47
CA GLU A 298 10.52 -2.75 17.76
C GLU A 298 9.66 -2.18 18.89
N ARG A 299 10.30 -1.71 19.96
CA ARG A 299 9.64 -1.06 21.10
C ARG A 299 8.82 0.15 20.64
N ARG A 300 9.39 0.99 19.76
CA ARG A 300 8.73 2.21 19.28
C ARG A 300 7.55 1.87 18.38
N ILE A 301 7.71 0.90 17.47
CA ILE A 301 6.64 0.41 16.61
C ILE A 301 5.52 -0.23 17.43
N ALA A 302 5.86 -1.06 18.43
CA ALA A 302 4.88 -1.71 19.30
C ALA A 302 4.05 -0.68 20.09
N LEU A 303 4.71 0.34 20.67
CA LEU A 303 4.03 1.42 21.36
C LEU A 303 3.08 2.20 20.45
N HIS A 304 3.54 2.61 19.27
CA HIS A 304 2.71 3.32 18.28
C HIS A 304 1.52 2.47 17.84
N ARG A 305 1.73 1.18 17.58
CA ARG A 305 0.67 0.25 17.20
C ARG A 305 -0.36 0.09 18.32
N ALA A 306 0.08 -0.06 19.55
CA ALA A 306 -0.82 -0.17 20.71
C ALA A 306 -1.67 1.10 20.88
N LEU A 307 -1.06 2.27 20.80
CA LEU A 307 -1.76 3.56 20.87
C LEU A 307 -2.74 3.73 19.70
N ALA A 308 -2.32 3.42 18.47
CA ALA A 308 -3.17 3.51 17.29
C ALA A 308 -4.38 2.57 17.39
N ARG A 309 -4.18 1.32 17.84
CA ARG A 309 -5.27 0.37 18.08
C ARG A 309 -6.25 0.84 19.15
N ALA A 310 -5.76 1.45 20.19
CA ALA A 310 -6.60 1.98 21.28
C ALA A 310 -7.42 3.21 20.84
N LEU A 311 -6.85 4.05 19.99
CA LEU A 311 -7.44 5.31 19.58
C LEU A 311 -8.31 5.22 18.32
N ALA A 312 -7.93 4.42 17.33
CA ALA A 312 -8.58 4.36 16.03
C ALA A 312 -10.11 4.15 16.09
N PRO A 313 -10.66 3.26 16.95
CA PRO A 313 -12.10 3.05 17.03
C PRO A 313 -12.87 4.25 17.62
N SER A 314 -12.18 5.12 18.35
CA SER A 314 -12.77 6.23 19.09
C SER A 314 -12.66 7.57 18.37
N VAL A 315 -11.90 7.65 17.27
CA VAL A 315 -11.73 8.91 16.52
C VAL A 315 -13.01 9.26 15.76
N PRO A 316 -13.67 10.40 16.06
CA PRO A 316 -14.85 10.82 15.33
C PRO A 316 -14.50 11.13 13.86
N TYR A 317 -15.38 10.75 12.93
CA TYR A 317 -15.21 11.06 11.51
C TYR A 317 -14.97 12.56 11.25
N ALA A 318 -15.71 13.46 11.93
CA ALA A 318 -15.55 14.90 11.75
C ALA A 318 -14.12 15.38 12.09
N LEU A 319 -13.54 14.85 13.18
CA LEU A 319 -12.16 15.16 13.56
C LEU A 319 -11.17 14.64 12.53
N LEU A 320 -11.31 13.38 12.12
CA LEU A 320 -10.41 12.79 11.13
C LEU A 320 -10.48 13.52 9.77
N ARG A 321 -11.69 13.85 9.32
CA ARG A 321 -11.91 14.66 8.11
C ARG A 321 -11.27 16.04 8.21
N THR A 322 -11.38 16.69 9.38
CA THR A 322 -10.76 18.01 9.61
C THR A 322 -9.23 17.91 9.54
N VAL A 323 -8.63 16.90 10.18
CA VAL A 323 -7.18 16.68 10.15
C VAL A 323 -6.70 16.45 8.73
N VAL A 324 -7.35 15.55 7.98
CA VAL A 324 -7.00 15.28 6.57
C VAL A 324 -7.15 16.54 5.73
N GLY A 325 -8.26 17.27 5.85
CA GLY A 325 -8.48 18.53 5.11
C GLY A 325 -7.50 19.65 5.49
N GLN A 326 -6.99 19.67 6.73
CA GLN A 326 -5.91 20.58 7.11
C GLN A 326 -4.58 20.17 6.48
N CYS A 327 -4.26 18.88 6.43
CA CYS A 327 -3.09 18.36 5.73
C CYS A 327 -3.13 18.72 4.24
N GLU A 328 -4.29 18.57 3.60
CA GLU A 328 -4.53 18.94 2.21
C GLU A 328 -4.28 20.44 1.96
N ARG A 329 -4.89 21.32 2.78
CA ARG A 329 -4.73 22.78 2.65
C ARG A 329 -3.31 23.25 2.94
N ALA A 330 -2.64 22.63 3.89
CA ALA A 330 -1.27 22.96 4.23
C ALA A 330 -0.26 22.44 3.20
N GLY A 331 -0.70 21.80 2.11
CA GLY A 331 0.17 21.19 1.11
C GLY A 331 1.11 20.15 1.73
N VAL A 332 0.70 19.53 2.84
CA VAL A 332 1.46 18.47 3.48
C VAL A 332 1.38 17.25 2.56
N VAL A 333 2.30 17.23 1.63
CA VAL A 333 2.43 16.17 0.66
C VAL A 333 2.91 14.93 1.37
N GLY A 334 2.10 13.89 1.35
CA GLY A 334 2.47 12.60 1.90
C GLY A 334 3.50 11.91 1.01
N GLN A 335 4.54 11.38 1.62
CA GLN A 335 5.34 10.33 1.02
C GLN A 335 5.07 9.06 1.79
N PHE A 336 4.82 7.96 1.06
CA PHE A 336 4.50 6.68 1.66
C PHE A 336 5.55 5.65 1.29
N VAL A 337 5.99 4.87 2.27
CA VAL A 337 6.81 3.68 2.06
C VAL A 337 6.13 2.51 2.77
N THR A 338 5.62 1.58 1.98
CA THR A 338 4.91 0.40 2.47
C THR A 338 5.72 -0.84 2.19
N THR A 339 5.82 -1.73 3.16
CA THR A 339 6.44 -3.04 2.99
C THR A 339 5.40 -4.13 3.21
N LEU A 340 5.27 -5.01 2.24
CA LEU A 340 4.32 -6.12 2.25
C LEU A 340 5.06 -7.43 1.99
N ARG A 341 4.65 -8.48 2.69
CA ARG A 341 5.14 -9.83 2.47
C ARG A 341 3.99 -10.68 1.97
N VAL A 342 4.21 -11.34 0.84
CA VAL A 342 3.27 -12.26 0.21
C VAL A 342 3.79 -13.68 0.40
N ALA A 343 2.93 -14.60 0.79
CA ALA A 343 3.30 -16.01 0.95
C ALA A 343 3.79 -16.59 -0.37
N SER A 344 4.88 -17.34 -0.34
CA SER A 344 5.40 -18.03 -1.52
C SER A 344 4.53 -19.21 -1.93
N GLY A 345 4.73 -19.69 -3.18
CA GLY A 345 4.04 -20.88 -3.67
C GLY A 345 2.59 -20.64 -4.08
N LEU A 346 2.24 -19.40 -4.48
CA LEU A 346 0.94 -19.13 -5.08
C LEU A 346 0.85 -19.80 -6.47
N THR A 347 -0.34 -20.28 -6.81
CA THR A 347 -0.64 -20.90 -8.10
C THR A 347 -1.99 -20.43 -8.64
N VAL A 348 -2.12 -20.39 -9.94
CA VAL A 348 -3.38 -20.15 -10.64
C VAL A 348 -3.70 -21.42 -11.42
N ASP A 349 -4.65 -22.19 -10.94
CA ASP A 349 -5.02 -23.49 -11.52
C ASP A 349 -3.80 -24.40 -11.81
N GLY A 350 -2.91 -24.51 -10.81
CA GLY A 350 -1.67 -25.28 -10.90
C GLY A 350 -0.49 -24.54 -11.53
N ALA A 351 -0.71 -23.50 -12.32
CA ALA A 351 0.36 -22.69 -12.91
C ALA A 351 1.05 -21.83 -11.83
N PRO A 352 2.40 -21.83 -11.73
CA PRO A 352 3.10 -21.15 -10.67
C PRO A 352 3.12 -19.63 -10.88
N VAL A 353 2.86 -18.87 -9.79
CA VAL A 353 3.13 -17.44 -9.76
C VAL A 353 4.61 -17.22 -9.59
N ARG A 354 5.26 -16.63 -10.59
CA ARG A 354 6.70 -16.36 -10.62
C ARG A 354 7.10 -15.09 -9.89
N ALA A 355 6.27 -14.05 -9.99
CA ALA A 355 6.56 -12.75 -9.40
C ALA A 355 5.26 -12.05 -8.94
N VAL A 356 5.41 -11.21 -7.91
CA VAL A 356 4.34 -10.36 -7.39
C VAL A 356 4.86 -8.93 -7.30
N ALA A 357 4.12 -8.02 -7.91
CA ALA A 357 4.33 -6.59 -7.74
C ALA A 357 3.04 -5.95 -7.23
N ILE A 358 3.18 -4.91 -6.42
CA ILE A 358 2.02 -4.15 -5.93
C ILE A 358 2.24 -2.68 -6.27
N THR A 359 1.32 -2.10 -7.03
CA THR A 359 1.35 -0.67 -7.30
C THR A 359 0.65 0.08 -6.17
N PRO A 360 1.24 1.18 -5.68
CA PRO A 360 0.55 2.02 -4.71
C PRO A 360 -0.70 2.63 -5.34
N ALA A 361 -1.76 2.74 -4.53
CA ALA A 361 -2.95 3.46 -4.96
C ALA A 361 -2.61 4.94 -5.21
N PRO A 362 -3.07 5.54 -6.32
CA PRO A 362 -2.93 6.97 -6.55
C PRO A 362 -3.77 7.74 -5.53
N VAL A 363 -3.10 8.40 -4.59
CA VAL A 363 -3.75 9.22 -3.57
C VAL A 363 -3.44 10.69 -3.86
N PRO A 364 -4.45 11.58 -3.89
CA PRO A 364 -4.21 13.01 -4.04
C PRO A 364 -3.20 13.52 -3.02
N LEU A 365 -2.34 14.46 -3.41
CA LEU A 365 -1.29 15.06 -2.58
C LEU A 365 -0.11 14.14 -2.20
N VAL A 366 -0.07 12.91 -2.67
CA VAL A 366 1.10 12.05 -2.56
C VAL A 366 2.01 12.31 -3.75
N ARG A 367 3.27 12.68 -3.51
CA ARG A 367 4.27 12.91 -4.57
C ARG A 367 5.13 11.71 -4.84
N LEU A 368 5.37 10.93 -3.81
CA LEU A 368 6.18 9.72 -3.88
C LEU A 368 5.49 8.64 -3.02
N ALA A 369 5.17 7.53 -3.63
CA ALA A 369 4.75 6.33 -2.93
C ALA A 369 5.65 5.16 -3.34
N VAL A 370 6.09 4.39 -2.38
CA VAL A 370 6.91 3.20 -2.62
C VAL A 370 6.25 2.01 -1.95
N VAL A 371 6.06 0.94 -2.70
CA VAL A 371 5.61 -0.35 -2.17
C VAL A 371 6.70 -1.37 -2.39
N ILE A 372 7.19 -1.96 -1.32
CA ILE A 372 8.22 -3.01 -1.32
C ILE A 372 7.52 -4.33 -1.05
N VAL A 373 7.64 -5.28 -1.96
CA VAL A 373 6.99 -6.60 -1.89
C VAL A 373 8.05 -7.68 -1.75
N PHE A 374 7.89 -8.51 -0.74
CA PHE A 374 8.66 -9.74 -0.55
C PHE A 374 7.82 -10.92 -1.03
N TYR A 375 8.30 -11.64 -2.05
CA TYR A 375 7.68 -12.86 -2.55
C TYR A 375 8.75 -13.93 -2.84
N GLY A 376 8.75 -15.01 -2.08
CA GLY A 376 9.81 -16.01 -2.15
C GLY A 376 11.18 -15.38 -1.87
N ALA A 377 12.12 -15.60 -2.81
CA ALA A 377 13.45 -15.02 -2.77
C ALA A 377 13.56 -13.67 -3.47
N ARG A 378 12.45 -13.09 -3.95
CA ARG A 378 12.45 -11.83 -4.69
C ARG A 378 12.00 -10.67 -3.81
N VAL A 379 12.62 -9.52 -4.00
CA VAL A 379 12.19 -8.26 -3.41
C VAL A 379 11.98 -7.25 -4.53
N THR A 380 10.72 -6.95 -4.80
CA THR A 380 10.32 -5.99 -5.83
C THR A 380 9.83 -4.71 -5.16
N ALA A 381 10.37 -3.57 -5.54
CA ALA A 381 9.86 -2.28 -5.12
C ALA A 381 9.25 -1.54 -6.30
N VAL A 382 8.05 -0.99 -6.11
CA VAL A 382 7.39 -0.12 -7.10
C VAL A 382 7.40 1.29 -6.55
N ALA A 383 8.11 2.18 -7.22
CA ALA A 383 8.11 3.61 -6.96
C ALA A 383 7.10 4.30 -7.88
N SER A 384 6.19 5.05 -7.30
CA SER A 384 5.20 5.89 -7.98
C SER A 384 5.51 7.34 -7.69
N VAL A 385 5.74 8.12 -8.71
CA VAL A 385 6.13 9.53 -8.63
C VAL A 385 5.11 10.38 -9.37
N ASP A 386 4.66 11.50 -8.77
CA ASP A 386 3.78 12.43 -9.45
C ASP A 386 4.44 12.98 -10.72
N ALA A 387 3.70 13.07 -11.82
CA ALA A 387 4.20 13.48 -13.13
C ALA A 387 4.84 14.89 -13.14
N ALA A 388 4.42 15.77 -12.22
CA ALA A 388 5.08 17.08 -12.07
C ALA A 388 6.54 16.96 -11.61
N LEU A 389 6.89 15.89 -10.90
CA LEU A 389 8.26 15.58 -10.49
C LEU A 389 9.00 14.77 -11.55
N ALA A 390 8.31 13.89 -12.26
CA ALA A 390 8.90 13.05 -13.30
C ALA A 390 9.31 13.85 -14.56
N GLY A 391 8.73 15.02 -14.79
CA GLY A 391 8.94 15.84 -15.98
C GLY A 391 10.31 16.54 -16.09
N SER A 392 11.20 16.41 -15.10
CA SER A 392 12.62 16.76 -15.26
C SER A 392 13.40 15.47 -15.55
N ALA A 393 14.18 15.44 -16.62
CA ALA A 393 15.01 14.27 -17.01
C ALA A 393 15.93 13.75 -15.88
N ALA A 394 16.18 14.59 -14.86
CA ALA A 394 16.94 14.24 -13.67
C ALA A 394 16.13 13.53 -12.58
N ALA A 395 14.79 13.52 -12.65
CA ALA A 395 13.91 13.15 -11.55
C ALA A 395 12.95 11.98 -11.85
N GLY A 396 13.13 11.24 -12.95
CA GLY A 396 12.28 10.09 -13.29
C GLY A 396 12.38 8.94 -12.28
N PRO A 397 11.30 8.15 -12.11
CA PRO A 397 11.30 7.00 -11.19
C PRO A 397 12.31 5.92 -11.59
N GLU A 398 12.66 5.82 -12.86
CA GLU A 398 13.69 4.90 -13.39
C GLU A 398 15.06 5.22 -12.79
N ARG A 399 15.42 6.50 -12.76
CA ARG A 399 16.66 6.96 -12.13
C ARG A 399 16.66 6.67 -10.63
N LEU A 400 15.53 6.86 -9.94
CA LEU A 400 15.42 6.51 -8.52
C LEU A 400 15.69 5.01 -8.30
N GLY A 401 15.18 4.13 -9.16
CA GLY A 401 15.43 2.70 -9.09
C GLY A 401 16.91 2.33 -9.26
N ALA A 402 17.59 2.95 -10.22
CA ALA A 402 19.03 2.77 -10.43
C ALA A 402 19.85 3.25 -9.22
N LEU A 403 19.54 4.43 -8.71
CA LEU A 403 20.18 4.98 -7.50
C LEU A 403 19.91 4.12 -6.26
N TRP A 404 18.75 3.47 -6.18
CA TRP A 404 18.44 2.60 -5.04
C TRP A 404 19.29 1.34 -5.04
N ARG A 405 19.46 0.70 -6.20
CA ARG A 405 20.39 -0.44 -6.33
C ARG A 405 21.83 -0.03 -5.97
N ALA A 406 22.30 1.11 -6.47
CA ALA A 406 23.62 1.61 -6.15
C ALA A 406 23.80 1.88 -4.64
N ALA A 407 22.82 2.54 -3.99
CA ALA A 407 22.85 2.80 -2.56
C ALA A 407 22.81 1.51 -1.70
N LEU A 408 22.10 0.48 -2.16
CA LEU A 408 22.10 -0.82 -1.49
C LEU A 408 23.47 -1.50 -1.63
N THR A 409 24.08 -1.47 -2.82
CA THR A 409 25.43 -2.02 -3.04
C THR A 409 26.47 -1.31 -2.19
N GLU A 410 26.43 0.03 -2.11
CA GLU A 410 27.32 0.81 -1.25
C GLU A 410 27.13 0.44 0.23
N LEU A 411 25.89 0.34 0.69
CA LEU A 411 25.60 -0.06 2.06
C LEU A 411 26.07 -1.49 2.35
N CYS A 412 25.95 -2.41 1.40
CA CYS A 412 26.43 -3.79 1.52
C CYS A 412 27.96 -3.84 1.66
N ALA A 413 28.69 -3.10 0.83
CA ALA A 413 30.16 -3.05 0.88
C ALA A 413 30.74 -2.55 2.22
N LEU A 414 29.94 -1.83 3.01
CA LEU A 414 30.33 -1.39 4.34
C LEU A 414 30.11 -2.45 5.44
N HIS A 415 29.49 -3.58 5.10
CA HIS A 415 29.10 -4.64 6.03
C HIS A 415 29.65 -6.02 5.62
N THR A 416 30.37 -6.08 4.51
CA THR A 416 31.22 -7.21 4.10
C THR A 416 32.67 -6.95 4.50
#